data_95a39632403f432a5c7ecc1178689e6d
#
_entry.id   95a39632403f432a5c7ecc1178689e6d
#
_cell.length_a   1.000
_cell.length_b   1.000
_cell.length_c   1.000
_cell.angle_alpha   90.00
_cell.angle_beta   90.00
_cell.angle_gamma   90.00
#
_symmetry.space_group_name_H-M   'P 1'
#
loop_
_entity.id
_entity.type
_entity.pdbx_description
1 polymer ?
#
loop_
_entity_poly.entity_id
_entity_poly.type
_entity_poly.pdbx_seq_one_letter_code
_entity_poly.pdbx_strand_id
1 'polypeptide(L)'
;MLGAQRQELLLTRLRTDGRLVAKDLAAELGLSEDSIRRDLRELAAAGLCQRVYGGALPVSPAVADLATRSGVAVDSKRRVAERAARLLTPGCTAILDGGTTALALARALPADLQVTIVTHSPTVAAALVEHPGVDLHVLGGRVFKHSGVACGAAAVEAAAGVNADLFLLGVTGVHPSAGLTTGDSDEAAMKRALARRAADTYVLASAEKIGAASPFTVLPLTDVAGIVTDDTALDAPALKALRDSGVPLLH
;
A
#
# COMPACT_ATOMS: atom_id res chain seq x y z
N MET A 1 -24.66 -27.64 -5.80
CA MET A 1 -23.34 -27.45 -5.16
C MET A 1 -23.54 -26.99 -3.73
N LEU A 2 -22.90 -27.65 -2.74
CA LEU A 2 -22.99 -27.28 -1.33
C LEU A 2 -22.28 -25.94 -1.07
N GLY A 3 -22.71 -25.16 -0.05
CA GLY A 3 -22.14 -23.85 0.26
C GLY A 3 -20.63 -23.85 0.45
N ALA A 4 -20.08 -24.79 1.24
CA ALA A 4 -18.64 -24.92 1.45
C ALA A 4 -17.84 -25.19 0.17
N GLN A 5 -18.33 -26.06 -0.72
CA GLN A 5 -17.69 -26.34 -2.00
C GLN A 5 -17.70 -25.09 -2.90
N ARG A 6 -18.74 -24.29 -2.84
CA ARG A 6 -18.83 -23.03 -3.60
C ARG A 6 -17.84 -22.00 -3.09
N GLN A 7 -17.74 -21.85 -1.77
CA GLN A 7 -16.75 -20.94 -1.18
C GLN A 7 -15.32 -21.34 -1.52
N GLU A 8 -15.00 -22.62 -1.53
CA GLU A 8 -13.67 -23.11 -1.95
C GLU A 8 -13.40 -22.79 -3.43
N LEU A 9 -14.40 -22.99 -4.30
CA LEU A 9 -14.33 -22.61 -5.72
C LEU A 9 -14.07 -21.09 -5.85
N LEU A 10 -14.81 -20.26 -5.11
CA LEU A 10 -14.64 -18.81 -5.13
C LEU A 10 -13.23 -18.41 -4.69
N LEU A 11 -12.68 -19.01 -3.64
CA LEU A 11 -11.31 -18.74 -3.20
C LEU A 11 -10.27 -19.18 -4.22
N THR A 12 -10.47 -20.30 -4.87
CA THR A 12 -9.59 -20.78 -5.93
C THR A 12 -9.59 -19.81 -7.11
N ARG A 13 -10.78 -19.39 -7.57
CA ARG A 13 -10.91 -18.37 -8.62
C ARG A 13 -10.28 -17.03 -8.21
N LEU A 14 -10.46 -16.62 -6.97
CA LEU A 14 -9.86 -15.37 -6.47
C LEU A 14 -8.33 -15.39 -6.56
N ARG A 15 -7.70 -16.53 -6.26
CA ARG A 15 -6.24 -16.70 -6.37
C ARG A 15 -5.77 -16.71 -7.83
N THR A 16 -6.54 -17.33 -8.73
CA THR A 16 -6.17 -17.48 -10.15
C THR A 16 -6.45 -16.21 -10.94
N ASP A 17 -7.64 -15.64 -10.76
CA ASP A 17 -8.14 -14.53 -11.59
C ASP A 17 -7.85 -13.15 -10.99
N GLY A 18 -7.41 -13.11 -9.71
CA GLY A 18 -7.08 -11.89 -8.99
C GLY A 18 -8.30 -11.03 -8.59
N ARG A 19 -9.52 -11.42 -9.03
CA ARG A 19 -10.77 -10.74 -8.66
C ARG A 19 -11.97 -11.67 -8.88
N LEU A 20 -13.05 -11.37 -8.16
CA LEU A 20 -14.35 -12.01 -8.39
C LEU A 20 -15.39 -10.94 -8.74
N VAL A 21 -16.17 -11.18 -9.79
CA VAL A 21 -17.34 -10.36 -10.16
C VAL A 21 -18.59 -11.19 -9.85
N ALA A 22 -19.41 -10.71 -8.92
CA ALA A 22 -20.55 -11.49 -8.40
C ALA A 22 -21.57 -11.81 -9.49
N LYS A 23 -21.84 -10.88 -10.41
CA LYS A 23 -22.76 -11.06 -11.53
C LYS A 23 -22.30 -12.16 -12.49
N ASP A 24 -21.01 -12.16 -12.86
CA ASP A 24 -20.45 -13.11 -13.81
C ASP A 24 -20.43 -14.53 -13.21
N LEU A 25 -20.04 -14.64 -11.94
CA LEU A 25 -20.06 -15.90 -11.20
C LEU A 25 -21.47 -16.45 -11.01
N ALA A 26 -22.46 -15.58 -10.76
CA ALA A 26 -23.85 -15.98 -10.66
C ALA A 26 -24.35 -16.60 -11.97
N ALA A 27 -24.03 -15.97 -13.11
CA ALA A 27 -24.38 -16.46 -14.43
C ALA A 27 -23.67 -17.80 -14.76
N GLU A 28 -22.35 -17.89 -14.49
CA GLU A 28 -21.53 -19.10 -14.75
C GLU A 28 -22.02 -20.30 -13.92
N LEU A 29 -22.36 -20.08 -12.65
CA LEU A 29 -22.76 -21.15 -11.73
C LEU A 29 -24.25 -21.45 -11.73
N GLY A 30 -25.08 -20.71 -12.49
CA GLY A 30 -26.53 -20.87 -12.52
C GLY A 30 -27.20 -20.51 -11.18
N LEU A 31 -26.67 -19.52 -10.46
CA LEU A 31 -27.13 -19.09 -9.14
C LEU A 31 -27.64 -17.65 -9.15
N SER A 32 -28.33 -17.26 -8.09
CA SER A 32 -28.68 -15.84 -7.89
C SER A 32 -27.43 -15.04 -7.46
N GLU A 33 -27.36 -13.78 -7.88
CA GLU A 33 -26.29 -12.87 -7.45
C GLU A 33 -26.29 -12.70 -5.91
N ASP A 34 -27.45 -12.77 -5.27
CA ASP A 34 -27.56 -12.70 -3.81
C ASP A 34 -26.93 -13.89 -3.09
N SER A 35 -26.96 -15.09 -3.71
CA SER A 35 -26.26 -16.26 -3.17
C SER A 35 -24.74 -16.06 -3.20
N ILE A 36 -24.19 -15.57 -4.32
CA ILE A 36 -22.78 -15.24 -4.42
C ILE A 36 -22.40 -14.12 -3.46
N ARG A 37 -23.18 -13.06 -3.36
CA ARG A 37 -22.95 -11.96 -2.42
C ARG A 37 -22.96 -12.41 -0.95
N ARG A 38 -23.78 -13.41 -0.60
CA ARG A 38 -23.80 -14.01 0.74
C ARG A 38 -22.49 -14.75 1.01
N ASP A 39 -22.07 -15.62 0.09
CA ASP A 39 -20.79 -16.33 0.22
C ASP A 39 -19.60 -15.36 0.35
N LEU A 40 -19.55 -14.31 -0.47
CA LEU A 40 -18.50 -13.30 -0.38
C LEU A 40 -18.54 -12.54 0.96
N ARG A 41 -19.72 -12.34 1.57
CA ARG A 41 -19.83 -11.77 2.92
C ARG A 41 -19.25 -12.68 4.00
N GLU A 42 -19.53 -13.98 3.90
CA GLU A 42 -19.03 -14.98 4.83
C GLU A 42 -17.50 -15.13 4.71
N LEU A 43 -16.98 -15.20 3.47
CA LEU A 43 -15.54 -15.24 3.21
C LEU A 43 -14.82 -13.97 3.70
N ALA A 44 -15.42 -12.81 3.51
CA ALA A 44 -14.84 -11.55 4.00
C ALA A 44 -14.88 -11.46 5.53
N ALA A 45 -15.94 -11.93 6.18
CA ALA A 45 -16.02 -12.01 7.63
C ALA A 45 -14.95 -12.97 8.21
N ALA A 46 -14.57 -14.01 7.46
CA ALA A 46 -13.47 -14.91 7.78
C ALA A 46 -12.09 -14.35 7.42
N GLY A 47 -12.00 -13.13 6.87
CA GLY A 47 -10.72 -12.51 6.45
C GLY A 47 -10.09 -13.13 5.20
N LEU A 48 -10.83 -13.88 4.41
CA LEU A 48 -10.33 -14.63 3.25
C LEU A 48 -10.43 -13.86 1.93
N CYS A 49 -11.20 -12.78 1.89
CA CYS A 49 -11.28 -11.86 0.75
C CYS A 49 -11.64 -10.44 1.22
N GLN A 50 -11.32 -9.45 0.39
CA GLN A 50 -11.77 -8.06 0.57
C GLN A 50 -12.97 -7.80 -0.34
N ARG A 51 -14.14 -7.48 0.22
CA ARG A 51 -15.30 -7.09 -0.58
C ARG A 51 -15.12 -5.71 -1.18
N VAL A 52 -15.50 -5.60 -2.44
CA VAL A 52 -15.58 -4.35 -3.21
C VAL A 52 -16.95 -4.25 -3.88
N TYR A 53 -17.26 -3.10 -4.51
CA TYR A 53 -18.47 -2.96 -5.29
C TYR A 53 -18.52 -4.00 -6.42
N GLY A 54 -19.58 -4.79 -6.46
CA GLY A 54 -19.79 -5.82 -7.48
C GLY A 54 -19.02 -7.15 -7.28
N GLY A 55 -18.19 -7.30 -6.21
CA GLY A 55 -17.43 -8.54 -6.06
C GLY A 55 -16.47 -8.60 -4.87
N ALA A 56 -15.33 -9.24 -5.10
CA ALA A 56 -14.26 -9.34 -4.10
C ALA A 56 -12.87 -9.35 -4.74
N LEU A 57 -11.88 -8.93 -3.95
CA LEU A 57 -10.44 -8.90 -4.26
C LEU A 57 -9.66 -9.72 -3.22
N PRO A 58 -8.42 -10.15 -3.52
CA PRO A 58 -7.55 -10.75 -2.53
C PRO A 58 -7.28 -9.81 -1.35
N VAL A 59 -7.21 -10.37 -0.17
CA VAL A 59 -6.72 -9.64 1.01
C VAL A 59 -5.23 -9.46 0.87
N SER A 60 -4.76 -8.25 1.12
CA SER A 60 -3.32 -7.99 1.12
C SER A 60 -2.63 -8.65 2.31
N PRO A 61 -1.53 -9.41 2.12
CA PRO A 61 -0.69 -9.85 3.23
C PRO A 61 -0.10 -8.69 4.05
N ALA A 62 -0.05 -7.50 3.46
CA ALA A 62 0.41 -6.28 4.12
C ALA A 62 -0.60 -5.70 5.14
N VAL A 63 -1.76 -6.32 5.33
CA VAL A 63 -2.72 -5.97 6.41
C VAL A 63 -2.27 -6.50 7.77
N ALA A 64 -1.33 -7.44 7.85
CA ALA A 64 -0.75 -7.91 9.10
C ALA A 64 -0.02 -6.77 9.86
N ASP A 65 0.26 -6.97 11.15
CA ASP A 65 1.01 -6.00 11.95
C ASP A 65 2.46 -5.79 11.44
N LEU A 66 3.11 -4.73 11.92
CA LEU A 66 4.44 -4.34 11.47
C LEU A 66 5.48 -5.46 11.67
N ALA A 67 5.41 -6.18 12.79
CA ALA A 67 6.35 -7.25 13.12
C ALA A 67 6.23 -8.42 12.12
N THR A 68 5.01 -8.90 11.91
CA THR A 68 4.70 -9.95 10.92
C THR A 68 5.12 -9.54 9.51
N ARG A 69 4.79 -8.30 9.10
CA ARG A 69 5.16 -7.76 7.78
C ARG A 69 6.67 -7.65 7.57
N SER A 70 7.46 -7.55 8.62
CA SER A 70 8.93 -7.45 8.49
C SER A 70 9.54 -8.69 7.83
N GLY A 71 8.93 -9.86 7.97
CA GLY A 71 9.37 -11.12 7.35
C GLY A 71 8.76 -11.40 5.97
N VAL A 72 7.80 -10.59 5.48
CA VAL A 72 7.10 -10.83 4.21
C VAL A 72 7.80 -10.09 3.07
N ALA A 73 8.04 -10.78 1.95
CA ALA A 73 8.58 -10.22 0.70
C ALA A 73 9.84 -9.34 0.91
N VAL A 74 10.77 -9.79 1.75
CA VAL A 74 11.95 -9.00 2.18
C VAL A 74 12.78 -8.55 0.99
N ASP A 75 13.08 -9.44 0.04
CA ASP A 75 13.89 -9.12 -1.14
C ASP A 75 13.18 -8.14 -2.09
N SER A 76 11.85 -8.31 -2.26
CA SER A 76 11.04 -7.37 -3.03
C SER A 76 11.09 -5.97 -2.43
N LYS A 77 10.89 -5.86 -1.11
CA LYS A 77 10.98 -4.57 -0.40
C LYS A 77 12.35 -3.92 -0.51
N ARG A 78 13.42 -4.73 -0.47
CA ARG A 78 14.79 -4.24 -0.64
C ARG A 78 14.97 -3.64 -2.04
N ARG A 79 14.55 -4.35 -3.10
CA ARG A 79 14.63 -3.84 -4.49
C ARG A 79 13.81 -2.57 -4.69
N VAL A 80 12.59 -2.52 -4.16
CA VAL A 80 11.75 -1.31 -4.17
C VAL A 80 12.44 -0.15 -3.44
N ALA A 81 13.05 -0.41 -2.30
CA ALA A 81 13.78 0.58 -1.51
C ALA A 81 14.99 1.15 -2.28
N GLU A 82 15.82 0.29 -2.88
CA GLU A 82 16.98 0.67 -3.68
C GLU A 82 16.61 1.53 -4.90
N ARG A 83 15.46 1.22 -5.53
CA ARG A 83 14.93 2.02 -6.64
C ARG A 83 14.38 3.36 -6.17
N ALA A 84 13.60 3.34 -5.09
CA ALA A 84 13.04 4.56 -4.52
C ALA A 84 14.11 5.53 -4.00
N ALA A 85 15.23 5.03 -3.50
CA ALA A 85 16.35 5.86 -3.08
C ALA A 85 16.91 6.74 -4.23
N ARG A 86 16.81 6.30 -5.49
CA ARG A 86 17.24 7.06 -6.66
C ARG A 86 16.35 8.26 -7.00
N LEU A 87 15.15 8.33 -6.43
CA LEU A 87 14.26 9.49 -6.56
C LEU A 87 14.70 10.65 -5.66
N LEU A 88 15.49 10.35 -4.63
CA LEU A 88 15.97 11.37 -3.69
C LEU A 88 17.24 12.02 -4.24
N THR A 89 17.17 13.31 -4.48
CA THR A 89 18.28 14.12 -4.95
C THR A 89 18.83 15.01 -3.84
N PRO A 90 20.13 15.35 -3.85
CA PRO A 90 20.69 16.25 -2.84
C PRO A 90 19.92 17.58 -2.73
N GLY A 91 19.58 17.96 -1.50
CA GLY A 91 18.84 19.18 -1.19
C GLY A 91 17.32 19.06 -1.27
N CYS A 92 16.75 17.92 -1.72
CA CYS A 92 15.31 17.75 -1.74
C CYS A 92 14.73 17.57 -0.33
N THR A 93 13.48 17.95 -0.16
CA THR A 93 12.65 17.63 1.01
C THR A 93 11.72 16.49 0.64
N ALA A 94 11.79 15.37 1.35
CA ALA A 94 10.96 14.21 1.09
C ALA A 94 10.17 13.79 2.34
N ILE A 95 8.89 13.49 2.15
CA ILE A 95 8.09 12.82 3.16
C ILE A 95 8.31 11.32 2.98
N LEU A 96 8.74 10.64 4.03
CA LEU A 96 8.88 9.19 4.05
C LEU A 96 7.82 8.61 4.98
N ASP A 97 6.90 7.84 4.39
CA ASP A 97 5.82 7.17 5.11
C ASP A 97 6.35 6.11 6.09
N GLY A 98 5.47 5.42 6.76
CA GLY A 98 5.81 4.28 7.62
C GLY A 98 5.70 2.92 6.95
N GLY A 99 5.99 1.91 7.74
CA GLY A 99 5.92 0.51 7.33
C GLY A 99 7.24 -0.07 6.86
N THR A 100 7.22 -1.37 6.55
CA THR A 100 8.44 -2.15 6.34
C THR A 100 9.20 -1.81 5.06
N THR A 101 8.51 -1.34 4.00
CA THR A 101 9.17 -0.90 2.76
C THR A 101 9.84 0.46 2.94
N ALA A 102 9.17 1.40 3.62
CA ALA A 102 9.75 2.71 3.97
C ALA A 102 10.94 2.56 4.93
N LEU A 103 10.86 1.63 5.89
CA LEU A 103 11.99 1.30 6.75
C LEU A 103 13.18 0.71 5.97
N ALA A 104 12.91 -0.14 4.98
CA ALA A 104 13.95 -0.65 4.09
C ALA A 104 14.61 0.47 3.29
N LEU A 105 13.82 1.43 2.79
CA LEU A 105 14.34 2.62 2.10
C LEU A 105 15.19 3.49 3.02
N ALA A 106 14.74 3.78 4.23
CA ALA A 106 15.50 4.55 5.21
C ALA A 106 16.91 3.94 5.46
N ARG A 107 16.98 2.60 5.52
CA ARG A 107 18.24 1.88 5.71
C ARG A 107 19.12 1.79 4.46
N ALA A 108 18.54 2.02 3.29
CA ALA A 108 19.23 1.95 2.00
C ALA A 108 19.73 3.32 1.50
N LEU A 109 19.49 4.41 2.24
CA LEU A 109 19.95 5.74 1.85
C LEU A 109 21.48 5.80 1.87
N PRO A 110 22.10 6.35 0.80
CA PRO A 110 23.54 6.57 0.78
C PRO A 110 24.00 7.55 1.88
N ALA A 111 25.08 7.22 2.58
CA ALA A 111 25.57 8.02 3.70
C ALA A 111 25.97 9.47 3.33
N ASP A 112 26.31 9.70 2.08
CA ASP A 112 26.68 11.02 1.52
C ASP A 112 25.50 11.81 0.98
N LEU A 113 24.30 11.23 0.95
CA LEU A 113 23.09 11.90 0.48
C LEU A 113 22.65 12.99 1.49
N GLN A 114 22.59 14.24 1.03
CA GLN A 114 22.15 15.40 1.82
C GLN A 114 20.69 15.70 1.50
N VAL A 115 19.75 15.37 2.38
CA VAL A 115 18.30 15.57 2.19
C VAL A 115 17.59 15.92 3.49
N THR A 116 16.45 16.57 3.38
CA THR A 116 15.51 16.74 4.50
C THR A 116 14.46 15.62 4.42
N ILE A 117 14.33 14.83 5.49
CA ILE A 117 13.30 13.79 5.60
C ILE A 117 12.28 14.18 6.66
N VAL A 118 11.03 14.21 6.25
CA VAL A 118 9.87 14.34 7.15
C VAL A 118 9.20 12.98 7.27
N THR A 119 8.99 12.50 8.48
CA THR A 119 8.29 11.22 8.69
C THR A 119 7.36 11.27 9.89
N HIS A 120 6.25 10.52 9.83
CA HIS A 120 5.36 10.29 10.95
C HIS A 120 5.55 8.88 11.58
N SER A 121 6.62 8.19 11.17
CA SER A 121 6.93 6.83 11.62
C SER A 121 8.10 6.82 12.61
N PRO A 122 7.88 6.48 13.90
CA PRO A 122 8.96 6.30 14.86
C PRO A 122 10.03 5.29 14.43
N THR A 123 9.64 4.23 13.70
CA THR A 123 10.59 3.20 13.23
C THR A 123 11.49 3.71 12.10
N VAL A 124 10.96 4.53 11.20
CA VAL A 124 11.73 5.22 10.16
C VAL A 124 12.64 6.27 10.79
N ALA A 125 12.11 7.08 11.72
CA ALA A 125 12.88 8.08 12.43
C ALA A 125 14.08 7.46 13.19
N ALA A 126 13.85 6.35 13.91
CA ALA A 126 14.91 5.64 14.61
C ALA A 126 16.00 5.08 13.67
N ALA A 127 15.65 4.74 12.42
CA ALA A 127 16.62 4.28 11.45
C ALA A 127 17.45 5.41 10.83
N LEU A 128 16.96 6.66 10.89
CA LEU A 128 17.58 7.83 10.27
C LEU A 128 18.27 8.77 11.27
N VAL A 129 18.05 8.62 12.57
CA VAL A 129 18.57 9.55 13.60
C VAL A 129 20.10 9.67 13.59
N GLU A 130 20.80 8.60 13.23
CA GLU A 130 22.26 8.56 13.13
C GLU A 130 22.79 8.78 11.69
N HIS A 131 21.88 9.04 10.71
CA HIS A 131 22.31 9.20 9.32
C HIS A 131 22.99 10.56 9.09
N PRO A 132 24.24 10.63 8.64
CA PRO A 132 25.06 11.85 8.66
C PRO A 132 24.56 12.95 7.71
N GLY A 133 23.82 12.60 6.66
CA GLY A 133 23.36 13.53 5.63
C GLY A 133 21.87 13.84 5.68
N VAL A 134 21.13 13.31 6.66
CA VAL A 134 19.67 13.54 6.77
C VAL A 134 19.36 14.59 7.82
N ASP A 135 18.72 15.70 7.40
CA ASP A 135 18.00 16.59 8.31
C ASP A 135 16.61 15.98 8.58
N LEU A 136 16.41 15.50 9.82
CA LEU A 136 15.27 14.66 10.18
C LEU A 136 14.20 15.43 10.95
N HIS A 137 12.98 15.49 10.38
CA HIS A 137 11.80 16.04 11.01
C HIS A 137 10.78 14.94 11.32
N VAL A 138 10.32 14.86 12.57
CA VAL A 138 9.36 13.82 13.01
C VAL A 138 8.01 14.46 13.34
N LEU A 139 6.97 14.08 12.60
CA LEU A 139 5.60 14.46 12.88
C LEU A 139 5.06 13.59 14.03
N GLY A 140 4.80 14.20 15.16
CA GLY A 140 4.29 13.54 16.35
C GLY A 140 2.79 13.24 16.29
N GLY A 141 2.31 12.60 17.34
CA GLY A 141 0.90 12.23 17.51
C GLY A 141 0.72 10.91 18.24
N ARG A 142 -0.53 10.41 18.29
CA ARG A 142 -0.83 9.08 18.81
C ARG A 142 -0.34 8.02 17.84
N VAL A 143 0.50 7.12 18.31
CA VAL A 143 1.03 6.04 17.49
C VAL A 143 0.00 4.92 17.33
N PHE A 144 -0.38 4.62 16.11
CA PHE A 144 -1.12 3.42 15.74
C PHE A 144 -0.12 2.25 15.68
N LYS A 145 -0.12 1.43 16.74
CA LYS A 145 0.90 0.40 16.97
C LYS A 145 0.97 -0.65 15.86
N HIS A 146 -0.18 -0.97 15.25
CA HIS A 146 -0.26 -1.97 14.18
C HIS A 146 0.64 -1.64 12.98
N SER A 147 0.68 -0.38 12.57
CA SER A 147 1.52 0.10 11.46
C SER A 147 2.78 0.85 11.92
N GLY A 148 2.89 1.17 13.21
CA GLY A 148 4.03 1.89 13.77
C GLY A 148 4.12 3.33 13.25
N VAL A 149 2.98 4.03 13.13
CA VAL A 149 2.91 5.40 12.60
C VAL A 149 2.03 6.31 13.46
N ALA A 150 2.35 7.60 13.50
CA ALA A 150 1.50 8.60 14.12
C ALA A 150 0.31 8.92 13.21
N CYS A 151 -0.91 8.88 13.77
CA CYS A 151 -2.17 9.15 13.09
C CYS A 151 -3.11 9.98 13.97
N GLY A 152 -4.26 10.34 13.42
CA GLY A 152 -5.29 11.12 14.07
C GLY A 152 -5.11 12.64 13.88
N ALA A 153 -6.03 13.43 14.45
CA ALA A 153 -6.17 14.85 14.17
C ALA A 153 -4.87 15.65 14.41
N ALA A 154 -4.17 15.42 15.53
CA ALA A 154 -2.93 16.12 15.86
C ALA A 154 -1.80 15.85 14.85
N ALA A 155 -1.68 14.60 14.37
CA ALA A 155 -0.69 14.25 13.35
C ALA A 155 -1.02 14.89 11.99
N VAL A 156 -2.31 14.91 11.61
CA VAL A 156 -2.78 15.56 10.38
C VAL A 156 -2.56 17.09 10.46
N GLU A 157 -2.80 17.70 11.60
CA GLU A 157 -2.53 19.12 11.82
C GLU A 157 -1.03 19.44 11.72
N ALA A 158 -0.17 18.61 12.33
CA ALA A 158 1.28 18.76 12.22
C ALA A 158 1.76 18.65 10.75
N ALA A 159 1.14 17.81 9.95
CA ALA A 159 1.45 17.67 8.52
C ALA A 159 1.10 18.94 7.72
N ALA A 160 0.15 19.77 8.16
CA ALA A 160 -0.28 20.97 7.43
C ALA A 160 0.84 22.01 7.23
N GLY A 161 1.85 22.02 8.10
CA GLY A 161 3.02 22.91 8.02
C GLY A 161 4.13 22.42 7.08
N VAL A 162 3.99 21.24 6.49
CA VAL A 162 5.01 20.65 5.60
C VAL A 162 4.76 21.07 4.16
N ASN A 163 5.82 21.34 3.41
CA ASN A 163 5.84 21.37 1.95
C ASN A 163 7.06 20.57 1.50
N ALA A 164 6.84 19.55 0.70
CA ALA A 164 7.88 18.63 0.25
C ALA A 164 7.90 18.50 -1.28
N ASP A 165 9.05 18.11 -1.82
CA ASP A 165 9.19 17.80 -3.23
C ASP A 165 8.58 16.43 -3.51
N LEU A 166 8.83 15.46 -2.62
CA LEU A 166 8.43 14.07 -2.79
C LEU A 166 7.66 13.52 -1.58
N PHE A 167 6.67 12.67 -1.85
CA PHE A 167 6.10 11.77 -0.86
C PHE A 167 6.29 10.32 -1.30
N LEU A 168 7.05 9.56 -0.52
CA LEU A 168 7.27 8.14 -0.72
C LEU A 168 6.24 7.35 0.10
N LEU A 169 5.11 7.07 -0.53
CA LEU A 169 3.88 6.56 0.08
C LEU A 169 3.92 5.05 0.25
N GLY A 170 3.74 4.56 1.45
CA GLY A 170 3.44 3.16 1.76
C GLY A 170 1.94 2.88 1.70
N VAL A 171 1.58 1.73 1.14
CA VAL A 171 0.19 1.23 1.09
C VAL A 171 0.15 -0.24 1.44
N THR A 172 -1.03 -0.77 1.73
CA THR A 172 -1.22 -2.21 1.91
C THR A 172 -1.76 -2.88 0.64
N GLY A 173 -2.36 -2.14 -0.28
CA GLY A 173 -2.85 -2.67 -1.55
C GLY A 173 -2.77 -1.65 -2.68
N VAL A 174 -2.44 -2.15 -3.88
CA VAL A 174 -2.41 -1.42 -5.16
C VAL A 174 -3.23 -2.20 -6.17
N HIS A 175 -4.38 -1.67 -6.56
CA HIS A 175 -5.27 -2.39 -7.47
C HIS A 175 -5.81 -1.47 -8.57
N PRO A 176 -5.88 -1.92 -9.84
CA PRO A 176 -6.30 -1.09 -10.97
C PRO A 176 -7.67 -0.42 -10.78
N SER A 177 -8.64 -1.11 -10.15
CA SER A 177 -9.98 -0.57 -9.94
C SER A 177 -10.25 -0.05 -8.52
N ALA A 178 -9.54 -0.53 -7.50
CA ALA A 178 -9.70 -0.07 -6.11
C ALA A 178 -8.73 1.06 -5.75
N GLY A 179 -7.73 1.34 -6.60
CA GLY A 179 -6.70 2.34 -6.34
C GLY A 179 -5.74 1.90 -5.23
N LEU A 180 -5.27 2.87 -4.47
CA LEU A 180 -4.35 2.70 -3.34
C LEU A 180 -5.13 2.58 -2.05
N THR A 181 -4.85 1.54 -1.28
CA THR A 181 -5.65 1.22 -0.08
C THR A 181 -4.79 0.89 1.15
N THR A 182 -5.38 1.06 2.34
CA THR A 182 -4.78 0.69 3.62
C THR A 182 -5.81 0.08 4.57
N GLY A 183 -5.34 -0.54 5.66
CA GLY A 183 -6.18 -1.29 6.59
C GLY A 183 -6.91 -0.44 7.63
N ASP A 184 -6.56 0.84 7.81
CA ASP A 184 -7.08 1.70 8.86
C ASP A 184 -7.52 3.08 8.33
N SER A 185 -8.62 3.63 8.86
CA SER A 185 -9.22 4.89 8.40
C SER A 185 -8.39 6.12 8.77
N ASP A 186 -7.79 6.15 9.97
CA ASP A 186 -6.96 7.25 10.43
C ASP A 186 -5.63 7.26 9.67
N GLU A 187 -5.08 6.07 9.40
CA GLU A 187 -3.92 5.92 8.54
C GLU A 187 -4.20 6.42 7.11
N ALA A 188 -5.36 6.07 6.54
CA ALA A 188 -5.76 6.58 5.22
C ALA A 188 -5.90 8.11 5.21
N ALA A 189 -6.48 8.70 6.26
CA ALA A 189 -6.62 10.14 6.39
C ALA A 189 -5.25 10.83 6.48
N MET A 190 -4.32 10.28 7.26
CA MET A 190 -2.95 10.80 7.39
C MET A 190 -2.20 10.74 6.06
N LYS A 191 -2.26 9.63 5.34
CA LYS A 191 -1.62 9.46 4.02
C LYS A 191 -2.17 10.46 3.00
N ARG A 192 -3.49 10.70 2.98
CA ARG A 192 -4.08 11.75 2.14
C ARG A 192 -3.62 13.16 2.54
N ALA A 193 -3.48 13.42 3.83
CA ALA A 193 -2.97 14.71 4.31
C ALA A 193 -1.52 14.94 3.85
N LEU A 194 -0.66 13.93 3.96
CA LEU A 194 0.74 13.99 3.51
C LEU A 194 0.85 14.13 1.99
N ALA A 195 0.04 13.40 1.22
CA ALA A 195 0.05 13.51 -0.24
C ALA A 195 -0.27 14.91 -0.75
N ARG A 196 -1.15 15.65 -0.07
CA ARG A 196 -1.45 17.06 -0.38
C ARG A 196 -0.31 18.02 -0.05
N ARG A 197 0.72 17.56 0.61
CA ARG A 197 1.87 18.35 1.06
C ARG A 197 3.14 18.09 0.26
N ALA A 198 3.06 17.26 -0.76
CA ALA A 198 4.18 16.97 -1.66
C ALA A 198 3.81 17.36 -3.11
N ALA A 199 4.82 17.80 -3.86
CA ALA A 199 4.66 18.08 -5.29
C ALA A 199 4.38 16.78 -6.06
N ASP A 200 5.16 15.72 -5.77
CA ASP A 200 5.00 14.41 -6.37
C ASP A 200 4.82 13.32 -5.31
N THR A 201 3.93 12.37 -5.58
CA THR A 201 3.74 11.19 -4.73
C THR A 201 4.12 9.93 -5.50
N TYR A 202 5.06 9.15 -4.98
CA TYR A 202 5.44 7.82 -5.50
C TYR A 202 5.06 6.73 -4.51
N VAL A 203 4.43 5.67 -5.01
CA VAL A 203 3.97 4.55 -4.19
C VAL A 203 5.06 3.50 -4.07
N LEU A 204 5.36 3.06 -2.86
CA LEU A 204 6.30 1.95 -2.59
C LEU A 204 5.53 0.62 -2.55
N ALA A 205 5.50 -0.09 -3.67
CA ALA A 205 4.71 -1.31 -3.85
C ALA A 205 5.56 -2.54 -4.10
N SER A 206 5.91 -3.27 -3.04
CA SER A 206 6.46 -4.63 -3.17
C SER A 206 5.42 -5.61 -3.71
N ALA A 207 5.89 -6.72 -4.30
CA ALA A 207 5.07 -7.64 -5.11
C ALA A 207 3.75 -8.09 -4.45
N GLU A 208 3.76 -8.35 -3.16
CA GLU A 208 2.59 -8.83 -2.41
C GLU A 208 1.44 -7.82 -2.30
N LYS A 209 1.69 -6.57 -2.64
CA LYS A 209 0.68 -5.50 -2.61
C LYS A 209 -0.04 -5.33 -3.94
N ILE A 210 0.57 -5.81 -5.02
CA ILE A 210 0.02 -5.67 -6.38
C ILE A 210 -1.19 -6.59 -6.56
N GLY A 211 -2.31 -6.04 -7.00
CA GLY A 211 -3.57 -6.76 -7.18
C GLY A 211 -4.39 -6.98 -5.89
N ALA A 212 -3.87 -6.57 -4.73
CA ALA A 212 -4.57 -6.67 -3.46
C ALA A 212 -5.28 -5.35 -3.09
N ALA A 213 -6.29 -5.46 -2.22
CA ALA A 213 -7.01 -4.30 -1.69
C ALA A 213 -7.25 -4.43 -0.18
N SER A 214 -7.49 -3.29 0.45
CA SER A 214 -7.80 -3.14 1.87
C SER A 214 -9.03 -2.23 2.04
N PRO A 215 -9.66 -2.18 3.24
CA PRO A 215 -10.94 -1.50 3.44
C PRO A 215 -10.98 0.00 3.13
N PHE A 216 -9.86 0.73 3.30
CA PHE A 216 -9.87 2.19 3.23
C PHE A 216 -9.03 2.70 2.07
N THR A 217 -9.66 3.49 1.19
CA THR A 217 -9.01 4.14 0.06
C THR A 217 -8.09 5.27 0.54
N VAL A 218 -6.89 5.27 0.01
CA VAL A 218 -5.91 6.35 0.21
C VAL A 218 -6.02 7.36 -0.93
N LEU A 219 -5.66 6.95 -2.16
CA LEU A 219 -5.69 7.79 -3.36
C LEU A 219 -6.11 6.95 -4.57
N PRO A 220 -6.71 7.55 -5.61
CA PRO A 220 -6.81 6.92 -6.91
C PRO A 220 -5.42 6.84 -7.57
N LEU A 221 -5.26 5.97 -8.56
CA LEU A 221 -3.98 5.82 -9.29
C LEU A 221 -3.62 7.06 -10.11
N THR A 222 -4.60 7.87 -10.48
CA THR A 222 -4.42 9.13 -11.23
C THR A 222 -3.75 10.23 -10.43
N ASP A 223 -3.72 10.12 -9.11
CA ASP A 223 -3.24 11.16 -8.19
C ASP A 223 -1.81 10.90 -7.72
N VAL A 224 -1.10 9.97 -8.38
CA VAL A 224 0.30 9.68 -8.06
C VAL A 224 1.20 9.80 -9.30
N ALA A 225 2.43 10.26 -9.09
CA ALA A 225 3.43 10.40 -10.14
C ALA A 225 3.95 9.05 -10.65
N GLY A 226 3.86 7.98 -9.81
CA GLY A 226 4.22 6.64 -10.23
C GLY A 226 4.21 5.62 -9.09
N ILE A 227 4.43 4.37 -9.48
CA ILE A 227 4.53 3.23 -8.56
C ILE A 227 5.94 2.65 -8.70
N VAL A 228 6.70 2.67 -7.61
CA VAL A 228 7.98 1.98 -7.51
C VAL A 228 7.70 0.54 -7.11
N THR A 229 8.02 -0.39 -7.99
CA THR A 229 7.81 -1.82 -7.79
C THR A 229 9.05 -2.62 -8.18
N ASP A 230 9.01 -3.93 -8.06
CA ASP A 230 10.10 -4.80 -8.44
C ASP A 230 9.71 -5.79 -9.56
N ASP A 231 10.71 -6.44 -10.15
CA ASP A 231 10.53 -7.30 -11.33
C ASP A 231 9.81 -8.61 -11.03
N THR A 232 9.69 -9.00 -9.75
CA THR A 232 9.05 -10.27 -9.38
C THR A 232 7.53 -10.28 -9.60
N ALA A 233 6.92 -9.09 -9.79
CA ALA A 233 5.51 -8.96 -10.11
C ALA A 233 5.21 -8.83 -11.61
N LEU A 234 6.23 -8.86 -12.50
CA LEU A 234 6.09 -8.52 -13.93
C LEU A 234 5.04 -9.34 -14.68
N ASP A 235 4.87 -10.61 -14.32
CA ASP A 235 3.93 -11.52 -14.98
C ASP A 235 2.54 -11.57 -14.31
N ALA A 236 2.34 -10.80 -13.23
CA ALA A 236 1.06 -10.77 -12.54
C ALA A 236 -0.01 -10.07 -13.39
N PRO A 237 -1.22 -10.67 -13.57
CA PRO A 237 -2.31 -10.04 -14.33
C PRO A 237 -2.66 -8.63 -13.84
N ALA A 238 -2.57 -8.40 -12.53
CA ALA A 238 -2.80 -7.09 -11.93
C ALA A 238 -1.75 -6.06 -12.33
N LEU A 239 -0.48 -6.44 -12.50
CA LEU A 239 0.56 -5.53 -12.95
C LEU A 239 0.34 -5.12 -14.42
N LYS A 240 -0.09 -6.07 -15.26
CA LYS A 240 -0.49 -5.75 -16.63
C LYS A 240 -1.64 -4.72 -16.64
N ALA A 241 -2.67 -4.95 -15.84
CA ALA A 241 -3.80 -4.03 -15.72
C ALA A 241 -3.41 -2.65 -15.15
N LEU A 242 -2.39 -2.58 -14.27
CA LEU A 242 -1.81 -1.31 -13.81
C LEU A 242 -1.10 -0.57 -14.95
N ARG A 243 -0.32 -1.26 -15.79
CA ARG A 243 0.29 -0.66 -16.99
C ARG A 243 -0.77 -0.11 -17.94
N ASP A 244 -1.82 -0.88 -18.18
CA ASP A 244 -2.94 -0.49 -19.05
C ASP A 244 -3.73 0.72 -18.49
N SER A 245 -3.66 0.99 -17.18
CA SER A 245 -4.25 2.19 -16.54
C SER A 245 -3.48 3.48 -16.80
N GLY A 246 -2.28 3.39 -17.37
CA GLY A 246 -1.44 4.55 -17.69
C GLY A 246 -0.62 5.11 -16.53
N VAL A 247 -0.68 4.52 -15.33
CA VAL A 247 0.17 4.95 -14.21
C VAL A 247 1.63 4.55 -14.47
N PRO A 248 2.61 5.46 -14.31
CA PRO A 248 4.02 5.13 -14.50
C PRO A 248 4.50 4.05 -13.52
N LEU A 249 5.13 3.00 -14.02
CA LEU A 249 5.76 1.96 -13.21
C LEU A 249 7.27 2.09 -13.30
N LEU A 250 7.92 2.24 -12.15
CA LEU A 250 9.37 2.32 -12.02
C LEU A 250 9.88 0.95 -11.52
N HIS A 251 10.67 0.28 -12.37
CA HIS A 251 11.24 -1.05 -12.11
C HIS A 251 12.72 -0.99 -11.85
#